data_0d145181b5ed06d42353364c5d6b2d3c
#
_entry.id   0d145181b5ed06d42353364c5d6b2d3c
#
_cell.length_a   1.000
_cell.length_b   1.000
_cell.length_c   1.000
_cell.angle_alpha   90.00
_cell.angle_beta   90.00
_cell.angle_gamma   90.00
#
_symmetry.space_group_name_H-M   'P 1'
#
loop_
_entity.id
_entity.type
_entity.pdbx_description
1 polymer ?
#
loop_
_entity_poly.entity_id
_entity_poly.type
_entity_poly.pdbx_seq_one_letter_code
_entity_poly.pdbx_strand_id
1 'polypeptide(L)'
;MKPFLLWLALAILGFGGLAGGYHNYLQDNPRRVAVVVDTSYDMAAVWPRVEPKLTEIGATRYSAFSLVTDKRLIHGWQQHLRLNLAEPYGPRDFGKLKELAAAPEIADAETVYFLTNAPASETAAFSGWQVVSLGR
;
A
#
# COMPACT_ATOMS: atom_id res chain seq x y z
N MET A 1 25.52 40.47 -18.13
CA MET A 1 24.49 40.35 -17.05
C MET A 1 23.12 40.08 -17.60
N LYS A 2 22.59 40.90 -18.50
CA LYS A 2 21.25 40.69 -19.08
C LYS A 2 21.01 39.30 -19.74
N PRO A 3 21.94 38.78 -20.57
CA PRO A 3 21.74 37.45 -21.17
C PRO A 3 21.71 36.32 -20.14
N PHE A 4 22.53 36.42 -19.08
CA PHE A 4 22.56 35.43 -18.02
C PHE A 4 21.22 35.35 -17.24
N LEU A 5 20.64 36.49 -16.92
CA LEU A 5 19.35 36.55 -16.23
C LEU A 5 18.21 35.97 -17.08
N LEU A 6 18.26 36.21 -18.40
CA LEU A 6 17.30 35.65 -19.32
C LEU A 6 17.42 34.11 -19.38
N TRP A 7 18.61 33.58 -19.50
CA TRP A 7 18.84 32.15 -19.50
C TRP A 7 18.45 31.49 -18.16
N LEU A 8 18.74 32.18 -17.04
CA LEU A 8 18.34 31.70 -15.72
C LEU A 8 16.81 31.68 -15.60
N ALA A 9 16.11 32.71 -16.05
CA ALA A 9 14.66 32.76 -16.05
C ALA A 9 14.05 31.66 -16.91
N LEU A 10 14.59 31.42 -18.11
CA LEU A 10 14.14 30.34 -18.99
C LEU A 10 14.37 28.95 -18.36
N ALA A 11 15.51 28.78 -17.69
CA ALA A 11 15.78 27.51 -16.98
C ALA A 11 14.78 27.28 -15.85
N ILE A 12 14.53 28.29 -15.01
CA ILE A 12 13.55 28.19 -13.91
C ILE A 12 12.16 27.90 -14.43
N LEU A 13 11.73 28.60 -15.50
CA LEU A 13 10.41 28.35 -16.11
C LEU A 13 10.32 26.95 -16.74
N GLY A 14 11.38 26.52 -17.43
CA GLY A 14 11.43 25.20 -18.04
C GLY A 14 11.40 24.07 -17.01
N PHE A 15 12.33 24.09 -16.07
CA PHE A 15 12.41 23.05 -15.03
C PHE A 15 11.25 23.12 -14.05
N GLY A 16 10.79 24.32 -13.68
CA GLY A 16 9.62 24.51 -12.80
C GLY A 16 8.34 24.03 -13.45
N GLY A 17 8.15 24.32 -14.74
CA GLY A 17 7.00 23.85 -15.53
C GLY A 17 6.98 22.33 -15.68
N LEU A 18 8.13 21.73 -15.97
CA LEU A 18 8.26 20.27 -16.07
C LEU A 18 8.02 19.59 -14.70
N ALA A 19 8.61 20.12 -13.65
CA ALA A 19 8.43 19.58 -12.30
C ALA A 19 6.97 19.69 -11.84
N GLY A 20 6.33 20.84 -12.06
CA GLY A 20 4.91 21.05 -11.75
C GLY A 20 3.99 20.15 -12.57
N GLY A 21 4.24 20.03 -13.87
CA GLY A 21 3.48 19.14 -14.74
C GLY A 21 3.61 17.68 -14.35
N TYR A 22 4.81 17.23 -14.02
CA TYR A 22 5.06 15.87 -13.56
C TYR A 22 4.42 15.59 -12.21
N HIS A 23 4.48 16.56 -11.29
CA HIS A 23 3.81 16.46 -9.99
C HIS A 23 2.29 16.28 -10.15
N ASN A 24 1.65 17.11 -10.99
CA ASN A 24 0.22 16.97 -11.27
C ASN A 24 -0.11 15.63 -11.92
N TYR A 25 0.70 15.20 -12.90
CA TYR A 25 0.52 13.91 -13.53
C TYR A 25 0.55 12.76 -12.51
N LEU A 26 1.50 12.77 -11.58
CA LEU A 26 1.61 11.75 -10.53
C LEU A 26 0.44 11.79 -9.53
N GLN A 27 -0.10 12.98 -9.25
CA GLN A 27 -1.30 13.11 -8.41
C GLN A 27 -2.55 12.54 -9.08
N ASP A 28 -2.69 12.76 -10.40
CA ASP A 28 -3.83 12.27 -11.16
C ASP A 28 -3.72 10.77 -11.49
N ASN A 29 -2.50 10.23 -11.48
CA ASN A 29 -2.21 8.82 -11.76
C ASN A 29 -1.47 8.17 -10.58
N PRO A 30 -2.11 8.02 -9.42
CA PRO A 30 -1.45 7.47 -8.24
C PRO A 30 -1.11 5.99 -8.45
N ARG A 31 0.02 5.58 -7.90
CA ARG A 31 0.40 4.18 -7.84
C ARG A 31 -0.60 3.43 -6.94
N ARG A 32 -1.13 2.34 -7.43
CA ARG A 32 -2.07 1.51 -6.68
C ARG A 32 -1.35 0.49 -5.82
N VAL A 33 -1.48 0.62 -4.52
CA VAL A 33 -0.87 -0.26 -3.52
C VAL A 33 -1.97 -0.91 -2.70
N ALA A 34 -2.08 -2.23 -2.78
CA ALA A 34 -2.97 -2.99 -1.92
C ALA A 34 -2.22 -3.45 -0.67
N VAL A 35 -2.85 -3.33 0.46
CA VAL A 35 -2.33 -3.84 1.73
C VAL A 35 -3.29 -4.89 2.27
N VAL A 36 -2.78 -6.08 2.47
CA VAL A 36 -3.53 -7.20 3.04
C VAL A 36 -3.01 -7.44 4.45
N VAL A 37 -3.90 -7.49 5.41
CA VAL A 37 -3.58 -7.73 6.82
C VAL A 37 -4.25 -9.02 7.28
N ASP A 38 -3.46 -9.93 7.80
CA ASP A 38 -3.95 -11.13 8.48
C ASP A 38 -4.58 -10.73 9.82
N THR A 39 -5.85 -11.00 10.00
CA THR A 39 -6.61 -10.71 11.23
C THR A 39 -6.96 -11.98 12.00
N SER A 40 -6.18 -13.04 11.85
CA SER A 40 -6.37 -14.27 12.63
C SER A 40 -5.97 -14.08 14.09
N TYR A 41 -6.45 -14.96 14.97
CA TYR A 41 -6.04 -14.99 16.38
C TYR A 41 -4.53 -15.09 16.57
N ASP A 42 -3.84 -15.77 15.67
CA ASP A 42 -2.38 -15.90 15.71
C ASP A 42 -1.65 -14.57 15.62
N MET A 43 -2.29 -13.54 15.08
CA MET A 43 -1.76 -12.19 14.97
C MET A 43 -1.84 -11.40 16.28
N ALA A 44 -2.57 -11.86 17.28
CA ALA A 44 -2.82 -11.08 18.50
C ALA A 44 -1.51 -10.64 19.21
N ALA A 45 -0.52 -11.52 19.27
CA ALA A 45 0.77 -11.22 19.91
C ALA A 45 1.60 -10.18 19.14
N VAL A 46 1.45 -10.09 17.84
CA VAL A 46 2.20 -9.18 16.94
C VAL A 46 1.36 -8.01 16.45
N TRP A 47 0.09 -7.95 16.83
CA TRP A 47 -0.84 -6.92 16.38
C TRP A 47 -0.36 -5.48 16.57
N PRO A 48 0.31 -5.13 17.69
CA PRO A 48 0.86 -3.79 17.87
C PRO A 48 1.90 -3.38 16.82
N ARG A 49 2.44 -4.33 16.06
CA ARG A 49 3.40 -4.07 14.97
C ARG A 49 2.73 -3.74 13.64
N VAL A 50 1.42 -3.98 13.52
CA VAL A 50 0.67 -3.75 12.27
C VAL A 50 0.57 -2.26 11.94
N GLU A 51 0.15 -1.46 12.88
CA GLU A 51 -0.08 -0.03 12.66
C GLU A 51 1.19 0.74 12.27
N PRO A 52 2.35 0.54 12.92
CA PRO A 52 3.60 1.14 12.47
C PRO A 52 3.98 0.76 11.02
N LYS A 53 3.72 -0.49 10.62
CA LYS A 53 3.95 -0.94 9.24
C LYS A 53 2.99 -0.30 8.25
N LEU A 54 1.73 -0.15 8.60
CA LEU A 54 0.78 0.57 7.77
C LEU A 54 1.17 2.04 7.61
N THR A 55 1.66 2.67 8.66
CA THR A 55 2.17 4.05 8.60
C THR A 55 3.38 4.15 7.68
N GLU A 56 4.32 3.23 7.75
CA GLU A 56 5.49 3.16 6.87
C GLU A 56 5.09 3.02 5.41
N ILE A 57 4.17 2.10 5.10
CA ILE A 57 3.67 1.88 3.73
C ILE A 57 2.88 3.11 3.26
N GLY A 58 2.03 3.65 4.11
CA GLY A 58 1.17 4.81 3.81
C GLY A 58 1.93 6.13 3.62
N ALA A 59 3.19 6.20 4.01
CA ALA A 59 4.05 7.36 3.80
C ALA A 59 4.52 7.52 2.34
N THR A 60 4.30 6.53 1.48
CA THR A 60 4.69 6.59 0.07
C THR A 60 3.87 7.63 -0.69
N ARG A 61 4.57 8.59 -1.31
CA ARG A 61 3.92 9.67 -2.08
C ARG A 61 3.29 9.14 -3.37
N TYR A 62 2.31 9.86 -3.87
CA TYR A 62 1.62 9.58 -5.14
C TYR A 62 1.06 8.16 -5.20
N SER A 63 0.53 7.69 -4.10
CA SER A 63 -0.03 6.35 -3.99
C SER A 63 -1.48 6.40 -3.54
N ALA A 64 -2.28 5.51 -4.10
CA ALA A 64 -3.61 5.19 -3.59
C ALA A 64 -3.54 3.81 -2.95
N PHE A 65 -4.16 3.65 -1.81
CA PHE A 65 -4.12 2.45 -1.00
C PHE A 65 -5.48 1.80 -0.89
N SER A 66 -5.53 0.49 -1.00
CA SER A 66 -6.65 -0.32 -0.56
C SER A 66 -6.23 -1.15 0.65
N LEU A 67 -7.15 -1.40 1.55
CA LEU A 67 -6.92 -2.23 2.73
C LEU A 67 -7.91 -3.38 2.76
N VAL A 68 -7.37 -4.57 2.76
CA VAL A 68 -8.12 -5.83 2.77
C VAL A 68 -7.59 -6.70 3.90
N THR A 69 -8.46 -7.41 4.57
CA THR A 69 -8.07 -8.45 5.53
C THR A 69 -8.22 -9.83 4.90
N ASP A 70 -7.75 -10.86 5.56
CA ASP A 70 -7.99 -12.24 5.15
C ASP A 70 -9.48 -12.65 5.16
N LYS A 71 -10.37 -11.78 5.65
CA LYS A 71 -11.80 -12.06 5.80
C LYS A 71 -12.71 -11.08 5.05
N ARG A 72 -12.28 -9.83 4.87
CA ARG A 72 -13.12 -8.80 4.25
C ARG A 72 -12.33 -7.61 3.72
N LEU A 73 -12.96 -6.85 2.83
CA LEU A 73 -12.49 -5.53 2.43
C LEU A 73 -12.74 -4.51 3.57
N ILE A 74 -11.73 -3.73 3.93
CA ILE A 74 -11.86 -2.62 4.88
C ILE A 74 -12.19 -1.32 4.16
N HIS A 75 -11.37 -0.94 3.16
CA HIS A 75 -11.65 0.20 2.29
C HIS A 75 -11.06 -0.01 0.90
N GLY A 76 -11.70 0.61 -0.10
CA GLY A 76 -11.17 0.68 -1.46
C GLY A 76 -10.05 1.71 -1.59
N TRP A 77 -9.78 2.13 -2.81
CA TRP A 77 -8.68 3.06 -3.12
C TRP A 77 -8.86 4.42 -2.45
N GLN A 78 -7.93 4.76 -1.55
CA GLN A 78 -7.87 6.00 -0.80
C GLN A 78 -6.43 6.48 -0.66
N GLN A 79 -6.25 7.76 -0.39
CA GLN A 79 -4.92 8.33 -0.17
C GLN A 79 -4.29 7.93 1.17
N HIS A 80 -5.09 7.47 2.11
CA HIS A 80 -4.67 7.14 3.47
C HIS A 80 -5.02 5.70 3.83
N LEU A 81 -4.06 5.01 4.45
CA LEU A 81 -4.27 3.72 5.07
C LEU A 81 -4.82 3.90 6.48
N ARG A 82 -5.98 3.33 6.75
CA ARG A 82 -6.59 3.34 8.08
C ARG A 82 -7.08 1.95 8.43
N LEU A 83 -6.57 1.42 9.54
CA LEU A 83 -6.97 0.11 10.03
C LEU A 83 -8.42 0.13 10.59
N ASN A 84 -8.92 1.31 10.91
CA ASN A 84 -10.20 1.50 11.59
C ASN A 84 -10.25 0.70 12.91
N LEU A 85 -11.34 -0.01 13.14
CA LEU A 85 -11.55 -0.85 14.32
C LEU A 85 -11.24 -2.32 14.04
N ALA A 86 -10.41 -2.63 13.06
CA ALA A 86 -10.01 -4.00 12.78
C ALA A 86 -9.15 -4.55 13.93
N GLU A 87 -9.48 -5.74 14.38
CA GLU A 87 -8.81 -6.46 15.45
C GLU A 87 -8.63 -7.93 15.04
N PRO A 88 -7.65 -8.64 15.61
CA PRO A 88 -7.53 -10.08 15.39
C PRO A 88 -8.77 -10.82 15.88
N TYR A 89 -9.36 -11.62 15.00
CA TYR A 89 -10.50 -12.44 15.33
C TYR A 89 -10.59 -13.65 14.41
N GLY A 90 -11.09 -14.74 14.95
CA GLY A 90 -11.34 -15.96 14.18
C GLY A 90 -10.08 -16.71 13.75
N PRO A 91 -10.25 -17.87 13.14
CA PRO A 91 -9.17 -18.65 12.59
C PRO A 91 -8.60 -17.98 11.34
N ARG A 92 -7.35 -18.29 11.00
CA ARG A 92 -6.72 -17.87 9.76
C ARG A 92 -7.44 -18.52 8.57
N ASP A 93 -7.86 -17.70 7.61
CA ASP A 93 -8.59 -18.15 6.42
C ASP A 93 -7.95 -17.60 5.14
N PHE A 94 -6.88 -18.23 4.69
CA PHE A 94 -6.24 -17.89 3.43
C PHE A 94 -7.00 -18.41 2.20
N GLY A 95 -7.92 -19.35 2.37
CA GLY A 95 -8.85 -19.76 1.31
C GLY A 95 -9.76 -18.61 0.93
N LYS A 96 -10.33 -17.93 1.90
CA LYS A 96 -11.13 -16.72 1.70
C LYS A 96 -10.31 -15.58 1.09
N LEU A 97 -9.06 -15.42 1.53
CA LEU A 97 -8.15 -14.42 0.96
C LEU A 97 -7.86 -14.68 -0.52
N LYS A 98 -7.74 -15.92 -0.95
CA LYS A 98 -7.59 -16.27 -2.38
C LYS A 98 -8.80 -15.84 -3.20
N GLU A 99 -10.01 -15.93 -2.66
CA GLU A 99 -11.23 -15.43 -3.31
C GLU A 99 -11.20 -13.89 -3.39
N LEU A 100 -10.81 -13.23 -2.31
CA LEU A 100 -10.69 -11.76 -2.26
C LEU A 100 -9.61 -11.23 -3.18
N ALA A 101 -8.57 -12.01 -3.49
CA ALA A 101 -7.49 -11.62 -4.39
C ALA A 101 -7.97 -11.31 -5.81
N ALA A 102 -9.13 -11.84 -6.22
CA ALA A 102 -9.74 -11.53 -7.50
C ALA A 102 -10.49 -10.20 -7.52
N ALA A 103 -10.74 -9.59 -6.35
CA ALA A 103 -11.41 -8.30 -6.25
C ALA A 103 -10.55 -7.16 -6.80
N PRO A 104 -11.16 -6.09 -7.37
CA PRO A 104 -10.42 -4.96 -7.94
C PRO A 104 -9.45 -4.30 -6.96
N GLU A 105 -9.76 -4.31 -5.68
CA GLU A 105 -8.94 -3.73 -4.60
C GLU A 105 -7.58 -4.41 -4.44
N ILE A 106 -7.43 -5.62 -4.96
CA ILE A 106 -6.15 -6.36 -4.99
C ILE A 106 -5.70 -6.58 -6.42
N ALA A 107 -6.59 -7.02 -7.30
CA ALA A 107 -6.24 -7.39 -8.67
C ALA A 107 -5.69 -6.22 -9.49
N ASP A 108 -6.20 -5.00 -9.24
CA ASP A 108 -5.77 -3.79 -9.94
C ASP A 108 -4.55 -3.11 -9.29
N ALA A 109 -3.98 -3.67 -8.23
CA ALA A 109 -2.82 -3.13 -7.55
C ALA A 109 -1.53 -3.41 -8.31
N GLU A 110 -0.66 -2.42 -8.39
CA GLU A 110 0.70 -2.58 -8.91
C GLU A 110 1.61 -3.29 -7.90
N THR A 111 1.37 -3.09 -6.62
CA THR A 111 2.09 -3.72 -5.51
C THR A 111 1.10 -4.18 -4.46
N VAL A 112 1.29 -5.38 -3.94
CA VAL A 112 0.50 -5.94 -2.84
C VAL A 112 1.42 -6.26 -1.67
N TYR A 113 1.19 -5.65 -0.53
CA TYR A 113 1.85 -5.99 0.73
C TYR A 113 0.95 -6.90 1.55
N PHE A 114 1.50 -7.96 2.07
CA PHE A 114 0.79 -8.90 2.92
C PHE A 114 1.43 -8.97 4.30
N LEU A 115 0.77 -8.41 5.30
CA LEU A 115 1.22 -8.36 6.69
C LEU A 115 0.67 -9.57 7.43
N THR A 116 1.57 -10.47 7.84
CA THR A 116 1.20 -11.70 8.55
C THR A 116 2.37 -12.21 9.39
N ASN A 117 2.07 -13.06 10.37
CA ASN A 117 3.07 -13.84 11.07
C ASN A 117 3.06 -15.32 10.65
N ALA A 118 2.33 -15.65 9.57
CA ALA A 118 2.27 -17.00 9.04
C ALA A 118 3.65 -17.47 8.53
N PRO A 119 3.95 -18.77 8.61
CA PRO A 119 5.17 -19.32 8.03
C PRO A 119 5.14 -19.21 6.50
N ALA A 120 6.33 -19.22 5.90
CA ALA A 120 6.49 -19.11 4.45
C ALA A 120 5.72 -20.19 3.66
N SER A 121 5.55 -21.36 4.26
CA SER A 121 4.79 -22.47 3.65
C SER A 121 3.31 -22.11 3.42
N GLU A 122 2.72 -21.33 4.30
CA GLU A 122 1.32 -20.89 4.18
C GLU A 122 1.16 -19.70 3.23
N THR A 123 2.17 -18.85 3.13
CA THR A 123 2.16 -17.66 2.26
C THR A 123 2.64 -17.94 0.84
N ALA A 124 3.18 -19.10 0.57
CA ALA A 124 3.70 -19.47 -0.76
C ALA A 124 2.65 -19.42 -1.88
N ALA A 125 1.37 -19.58 -1.55
CA ALA A 125 0.26 -19.46 -2.50
C ALA A 125 0.03 -18.05 -3.04
N PHE A 126 0.60 -17.03 -2.39
CA PHE A 126 0.49 -15.62 -2.77
C PHE A 126 1.78 -15.13 -3.45
N SER A 127 2.17 -15.83 -4.50
CA SER A 127 3.34 -15.45 -5.31
C SER A 127 3.13 -14.06 -5.94
N GLY A 128 4.18 -13.28 -5.99
CA GLY A 128 4.12 -11.90 -6.48
C GLY A 128 3.71 -10.85 -5.44
N TRP A 129 3.21 -11.26 -4.29
CA TRP A 129 2.97 -10.35 -3.18
C TRP A 129 4.23 -10.17 -2.33
N GLN A 130 4.39 -8.98 -1.79
CA GLN A 130 5.47 -8.72 -0.82
C GLN A 130 4.98 -9.10 0.58
N VAL A 131 5.39 -10.26 1.05
CA VAL A 131 5.04 -10.73 2.38
C VAL A 131 5.90 -10.02 3.42
N VAL A 132 5.24 -9.28 4.30
CA VAL A 132 5.88 -8.62 5.44
C VAL A 132 5.67 -9.48 6.67
N SER A 133 6.70 -10.22 7.06
CA SER A 133 6.64 -11.03 8.28
C SER A 133 6.76 -10.15 9.51
N LEU A 134 5.77 -10.22 10.39
CA LEU A 134 5.76 -9.48 11.65
C LEU A 134 6.46 -10.22 12.81
N GLY A 135 7.02 -11.38 12.51
CA GLY A 135 7.66 -12.24 13.50
C GLY A 135 6.65 -13.07 14.30
N ARG A 136 7.16 -13.83 15.25
CA ARG A 136 6.38 -14.62 16.20
C ARG A 136 6.37 -13.97 17.58
#